data_dd5ba5d43c57fa35cccf8c0a8904fb1b
#
_entry.id   dd5ba5d43c57fa35cccf8c0a8904fb1b
#
_cell.length_a   1.000
_cell.length_b   1.000
_cell.length_c   1.000
_cell.angle_alpha   90.00
_cell.angle_beta   90.00
_cell.angle_gamma   90.00
#
_symmetry.space_group_name_H-M   'P 1'
#
loop_
_entity.id
_entity.type
_entity.pdbx_description
1 polymer ?
#
loop_
_entity_poly.entity_id
_entity_poly.type
_entity_poly.pdbx_seq_one_letter_code
_entity_poly.pdbx_strand_id
1 'polypeptide(L)'
;RRQRQMCIRDSKITPFAMKNILLLGATGSIGDSVLSVINQNSDKLNLYGIALNSNSAKAIRIANEHKPDFIYIEDVDAISAIEDEHITKSKILNGKDDLKELLNNINVDVIISAISGFAGLETTLMAAKTGKTILLGNKESIVVAGEIILPIAKEFQTTIIPIDSEHNAIFQCLQGSKSEDDISKIIITASGGPFLDKRLDQLTHVSKEQALKHPNWDMGAKISIDSATLVNKCLELIEAKYLFNLDENFFQLVVHPQSIVHSIVTYIDGSSICQMSNPDMRVPISHALSGQKRLPLDFSIIDFSSLTLSFQDFPEDRMNLVKIAREICNVGGSSGTVFNAANEVAVKNFLSDQIKFDKIYDVIYRTFDAIPMSKDLDIESIYEIDNE
;
A
#
# COMPACT_ATOMS: atom_id res chain seq x y z
N ARG A 1 -16.49 -36.50 -37.10
CA ARG A 1 -15.80 -35.20 -36.93
C ARG A 1 -16.82 -34.19 -36.40
N ARG A 2 -16.95 -34.04 -35.06
CA ARG A 2 -17.68 -32.94 -34.44
C ARG A 2 -16.68 -31.84 -34.12
N GLN A 3 -16.70 -30.77 -34.89
CA GLN A 3 -16.08 -29.52 -34.52
C GLN A 3 -16.74 -29.03 -33.23
N ARG A 4 -16.00 -29.04 -32.13
CA ARG A 4 -16.37 -28.25 -30.93
C ARG A 4 -16.12 -26.80 -31.30
N GLN A 5 -17.16 -26.08 -31.71
CA GLN A 5 -17.17 -24.63 -31.69
C GLN A 5 -17.01 -24.21 -30.22
N MET A 6 -15.87 -23.62 -29.92
CA MET A 6 -15.67 -22.89 -28.68
C MET A 6 -16.61 -21.70 -28.74
N CYS A 7 -17.74 -21.81 -28.05
CA CYS A 7 -18.65 -20.66 -27.86
C CYS A 7 -17.90 -19.61 -27.04
N ILE A 8 -17.25 -18.68 -27.72
CA ILE A 8 -16.99 -17.37 -27.16
C ILE A 8 -18.40 -16.79 -26.97
N ARG A 9 -18.92 -16.86 -25.74
CA ARG A 9 -20.11 -16.12 -25.38
C ARG A 9 -19.81 -14.66 -25.67
N ASP A 10 -20.50 -14.09 -26.64
CA ASP A 10 -20.69 -12.65 -26.76
C ASP A 10 -21.37 -12.16 -25.48
N SER A 11 -20.60 -11.96 -24.43
CA SER A 11 -21.02 -11.17 -23.29
C SER A 11 -21.29 -9.78 -23.88
N LYS A 12 -22.56 -9.37 -23.91
CA LYS A 12 -22.95 -7.99 -24.19
C LYS A 12 -21.94 -7.11 -23.42
N ILE A 13 -21.14 -6.36 -24.16
CA ILE A 13 -20.20 -5.40 -23.59
C ILE A 13 -21.07 -4.38 -22.86
N THR A 14 -21.27 -4.58 -21.57
CA THR A 14 -21.86 -3.56 -20.72
C THR A 14 -20.86 -2.41 -20.74
N PRO A 15 -21.26 -1.19 -21.12
CA PRO A 15 -20.34 -0.04 -21.06
C PRO A 15 -19.73 0.02 -19.67
N PHE A 16 -18.45 0.29 -19.59
CA PHE A 16 -17.78 0.52 -18.31
C PHE A 16 -18.45 1.77 -17.70
N ALA A 17 -19.20 1.60 -16.62
CA ALA A 17 -19.79 2.74 -15.93
C ALA A 17 -18.67 3.62 -15.38
N MET A 18 -18.78 4.94 -15.56
CA MET A 18 -17.87 5.92 -14.97
C MET A 18 -17.79 5.67 -13.47
N LYS A 19 -16.58 5.56 -12.93
CA LYS A 19 -16.34 5.41 -11.48
C LYS A 19 -15.90 6.74 -10.89
N ASN A 20 -16.56 7.16 -9.85
CA ASN A 20 -16.21 8.32 -9.05
C ASN A 20 -15.24 7.92 -7.93
N ILE A 21 -14.08 8.51 -7.92
CA ILE A 21 -12.96 8.19 -7.04
C ILE A 21 -12.79 9.28 -5.98
N LEU A 22 -12.76 8.87 -4.72
CA LEU A 22 -12.29 9.69 -3.60
C LEU A 22 -10.87 9.27 -3.25
N LEU A 23 -9.91 10.18 -3.41
CA LEU A 23 -8.49 9.92 -3.19
C LEU A 23 -8.02 10.55 -1.88
N LEU A 24 -7.77 9.72 -0.87
CA LEU A 24 -7.18 10.10 0.41
C LEU A 24 -5.65 10.05 0.30
N GLY A 25 -4.97 11.16 0.64
CA GLY A 25 -3.53 11.29 0.46
C GLY A 25 -3.12 11.72 -0.96
N ALA A 26 -3.94 12.55 -1.60
CA ALA A 26 -3.76 12.97 -3.00
C ALA A 26 -2.42 13.63 -3.32
N THR A 27 -1.74 14.19 -2.32
CA THR A 27 -0.47 14.89 -2.48
C THR A 27 0.76 14.00 -2.30
N GLY A 28 0.59 12.71 -2.01
CA GLY A 28 1.67 11.71 -1.91
C GLY A 28 2.06 11.11 -3.27
N SER A 29 3.09 10.25 -3.29
CA SER A 29 3.59 9.57 -4.49
C SER A 29 2.55 8.58 -5.09
N ILE A 30 1.82 7.86 -4.25
CA ILE A 30 0.70 7.02 -4.70
C ILE A 30 -0.38 7.91 -5.32
N GLY A 31 -0.66 9.08 -4.71
CA GLY A 31 -1.59 10.07 -5.26
C GLY A 31 -1.24 10.47 -6.70
N ASP A 32 0.04 10.76 -6.98
CA ASP A 32 0.50 11.09 -8.35
C ASP A 32 0.26 9.93 -9.33
N SER A 33 0.51 8.71 -8.90
CA SER A 33 0.26 7.51 -9.72
C SER A 33 -1.23 7.31 -10.01
N VAL A 34 -2.10 7.52 -9.01
CA VAL A 34 -3.56 7.49 -9.18
C VAL A 34 -4.04 8.54 -10.16
N LEU A 35 -3.59 9.79 -10.00
CA LEU A 35 -3.96 10.89 -10.90
C LEU A 35 -3.51 10.62 -12.35
N SER A 36 -2.34 10.03 -12.53
CA SER A 36 -1.87 9.59 -13.86
C SER A 36 -2.77 8.52 -14.47
N VAL A 37 -3.25 7.54 -13.69
CA VAL A 37 -4.19 6.50 -14.17
C VAL A 37 -5.53 7.12 -14.54
N ILE A 38 -6.05 8.05 -13.75
CA ILE A 38 -7.30 8.77 -14.03
C ILE A 38 -7.17 9.57 -15.32
N ASN A 39 -6.10 10.33 -15.51
CA ASN A 39 -5.86 11.13 -16.72
C ASN A 39 -5.86 10.27 -17.98
N GLN A 40 -5.23 9.11 -17.94
CA GLN A 40 -5.17 8.20 -19.09
C GLN A 40 -6.49 7.46 -19.35
N ASN A 41 -7.45 7.51 -18.43
CA ASN A 41 -8.73 6.82 -18.51
C ASN A 41 -9.91 7.73 -18.12
N SER A 42 -9.86 9.00 -18.47
CA SER A 42 -10.87 10.00 -18.10
C SER A 42 -12.27 9.76 -18.66
N ASP A 43 -12.40 8.84 -19.63
CA ASP A 43 -13.67 8.35 -20.15
C ASP A 43 -14.36 7.31 -19.22
N LYS A 44 -13.63 6.83 -18.21
CA LYS A 44 -14.08 5.76 -17.28
C LYS A 44 -13.93 6.12 -15.81
N LEU A 45 -12.98 7.00 -15.50
CA LEU A 45 -12.60 7.35 -14.14
C LEU A 45 -12.75 8.86 -13.94
N ASN A 46 -13.45 9.25 -12.88
CA ASN A 46 -13.64 10.63 -12.48
C ASN A 46 -13.06 10.85 -11.08
N LEU A 47 -12.23 11.88 -10.90
CA LEU A 47 -11.76 12.31 -9.59
C LEU A 47 -12.87 13.13 -8.91
N TYR A 48 -13.67 12.47 -8.08
CA TYR A 48 -14.81 13.09 -7.40
C TYR A 48 -14.38 13.96 -6.21
N GLY A 49 -13.37 13.51 -5.47
CA GLY A 49 -12.86 14.25 -4.34
C GLY A 49 -11.43 13.88 -4.01
N ILE A 50 -10.75 14.80 -3.34
CA ILE A 50 -9.41 14.59 -2.77
C ILE A 50 -9.39 14.93 -1.30
N ALA A 51 -8.52 14.22 -0.56
CA ALA A 51 -8.20 14.57 0.82
C ALA A 51 -6.68 14.67 0.99
N LEU A 52 -6.24 15.69 1.72
CA LEU A 52 -4.83 15.99 1.99
C LEU A 52 -4.66 16.62 3.37
N ASN A 53 -3.43 16.67 3.87
CA ASN A 53 -3.11 17.35 5.11
C ASN A 53 -2.96 18.87 4.86
N SER A 54 -1.81 19.34 4.38
CA SER A 54 -1.48 20.78 4.34
C SER A 54 -0.89 21.28 3.01
N ASN A 55 -0.61 20.41 2.04
CA ASN A 55 0.03 20.81 0.79
C ASN A 55 -0.95 21.51 -0.16
N SER A 56 -1.29 22.77 0.16
CA SER A 56 -2.22 23.59 -0.61
C SER A 56 -1.77 23.81 -2.05
N ALA A 57 -0.48 24.06 -2.29
CA ALA A 57 0.05 24.29 -3.65
C ALA A 57 -0.20 23.10 -4.59
N LYS A 58 -0.02 21.85 -4.09
CA LYS A 58 -0.32 20.65 -4.87
C LYS A 58 -1.82 20.44 -5.01
N ALA A 59 -2.61 20.72 -3.98
CA ALA A 59 -4.08 20.66 -4.04
C ALA A 59 -4.64 21.59 -5.12
N ILE A 60 -4.17 22.84 -5.20
CA ILE A 60 -4.54 23.82 -6.21
C ILE A 60 -4.25 23.30 -7.64
N ARG A 61 -3.06 22.74 -7.84
CA ARG A 61 -2.70 22.14 -9.12
C ARG A 61 -3.64 21.00 -9.52
N ILE A 62 -3.91 20.08 -8.59
CA ILE A 62 -4.83 18.96 -8.82
C ILE A 62 -6.25 19.48 -9.10
N ALA A 63 -6.72 20.47 -8.35
CA ALA A 63 -8.04 21.06 -8.54
C ALA A 63 -8.19 21.73 -9.92
N ASN A 64 -7.18 22.42 -10.40
CA ASN A 64 -7.20 23.05 -11.73
C ASN A 64 -7.18 22.02 -12.86
N GLU A 65 -6.45 20.92 -12.70
CA GLU A 65 -6.30 19.88 -13.71
C GLU A 65 -7.53 18.94 -13.76
N HIS A 66 -7.94 18.43 -12.61
CA HIS A 66 -8.94 17.37 -12.50
C HIS A 66 -10.33 17.85 -12.12
N LYS A 67 -10.46 19.06 -11.55
CA LYS A 67 -11.72 19.70 -11.14
C LYS A 67 -12.61 18.82 -10.26
N PRO A 68 -12.09 18.28 -9.16
CA PRO A 68 -12.90 17.47 -8.24
C PRO A 68 -14.05 18.30 -7.64
N ASP A 69 -15.16 17.65 -7.30
CA ASP A 69 -16.29 18.32 -6.64
C ASP A 69 -15.96 18.72 -5.20
N PHE A 70 -15.06 17.96 -4.52
CA PHE A 70 -14.71 18.16 -3.12
C PHE A 70 -13.19 18.15 -2.90
N ILE A 71 -12.73 19.05 -2.02
CA ILE A 71 -11.35 19.08 -1.52
C ILE A 71 -11.44 19.10 0.01
N TYR A 72 -11.03 18.00 0.65
CA TYR A 72 -10.88 17.94 2.09
C TYR A 72 -9.45 18.27 2.50
N ILE A 73 -9.30 19.17 3.46
CA ILE A 73 -8.01 19.61 3.99
C ILE A 73 -8.05 19.48 5.51
N GLU A 74 -7.09 18.74 6.06
CA GLU A 74 -6.98 18.54 7.50
C GLU A 74 -6.47 19.79 8.22
N ASP A 75 -5.43 20.42 7.67
CA ASP A 75 -4.81 21.62 8.24
C ASP A 75 -5.61 22.88 7.90
N VAL A 76 -6.21 23.49 8.92
CA VAL A 76 -7.05 24.69 8.80
C VAL A 76 -6.27 25.87 8.23
N ASP A 77 -4.98 26.00 8.57
CA ASP A 77 -4.14 27.11 8.09
C ASP A 77 -3.89 27.02 6.58
N ALA A 78 -3.96 25.82 6.01
CA ALA A 78 -3.81 25.59 4.56
C ALA A 78 -5.07 25.95 3.75
N ILE A 79 -6.23 26.12 4.38
CA ILE A 79 -7.50 26.40 3.70
C ILE A 79 -7.48 27.76 3.03
N SER A 80 -7.06 28.80 3.76
CA SER A 80 -7.03 30.20 3.26
C SER A 80 -6.22 30.32 1.97
N ALA A 81 -5.10 29.61 1.87
CA ALA A 81 -4.27 29.61 0.67
C ALA A 81 -4.99 29.04 -0.57
N ILE A 82 -5.96 28.15 -0.38
CA ILE A 82 -6.74 27.55 -1.48
C ILE A 82 -7.93 28.45 -1.84
N GLU A 83 -8.58 29.07 -0.87
CA GLU A 83 -9.71 29.98 -1.11
C GLU A 83 -9.29 31.24 -1.85
N ASP A 84 -8.10 31.77 -1.56
CA ASP A 84 -7.54 32.96 -2.20
C ASP A 84 -7.27 32.79 -3.71
N GLU A 85 -6.99 31.57 -4.16
CA GLU A 85 -6.69 31.25 -5.57
C GLU A 85 -7.94 31.08 -6.46
N HIS A 86 -9.14 31.36 -5.96
CA HIS A 86 -10.41 31.23 -6.73
C HIS A 86 -10.54 29.89 -7.45
N ILE A 87 -10.25 28.79 -6.77
CA ILE A 87 -10.44 27.43 -7.28
C ILE A 87 -11.94 27.18 -7.44
N THR A 88 -12.38 27.23 -8.64
CA THR A 88 -13.67 27.79 -9.04
C THR A 88 -14.88 26.89 -8.87
N LYS A 89 -14.76 25.61 -8.48
CA LYS A 89 -15.93 24.70 -8.37
C LYS A 89 -15.90 23.71 -7.24
N SER A 90 -14.75 23.41 -6.69
CA SER A 90 -14.64 22.43 -5.61
C SER A 90 -15.16 23.02 -4.30
N LYS A 91 -15.99 22.28 -3.59
CA LYS A 91 -16.36 22.60 -2.21
C LYS A 91 -15.21 22.22 -1.29
N ILE A 92 -14.72 23.18 -0.52
CA ILE A 92 -13.69 22.93 0.51
C ILE A 92 -14.38 22.36 1.76
N LEU A 93 -13.79 21.31 2.30
CA LEU A 93 -14.26 20.59 3.48
C LEU A 93 -13.12 20.52 4.51
N ASN A 94 -13.49 20.54 5.79
CA ASN A 94 -12.56 20.40 6.91
C ASN A 94 -13.26 19.79 8.12
N GLY A 95 -12.50 19.07 8.94
CA GLY A 95 -13.00 18.46 10.15
C GLY A 95 -13.64 17.09 9.92
N LYS A 96 -13.71 16.33 11.00
CA LYS A 96 -14.04 14.91 11.01
C LYS A 96 -15.44 14.59 10.47
N ASP A 97 -16.41 15.46 10.75
CA ASP A 97 -17.80 15.25 10.29
C ASP A 97 -17.92 15.43 8.78
N ASP A 98 -17.27 16.45 8.20
CA ASP A 98 -17.22 16.67 6.77
C ASP A 98 -16.54 15.50 6.05
N LEU A 99 -15.43 14.98 6.59
CA LEU A 99 -14.75 13.81 6.03
C LEU A 99 -15.65 12.58 6.07
N LYS A 100 -16.34 12.36 7.18
CA LYS A 100 -17.30 11.25 7.32
C LYS A 100 -18.45 11.35 6.32
N GLU A 101 -19.00 12.54 6.11
CA GLU A 101 -20.03 12.79 5.10
C GLU A 101 -19.50 12.51 3.69
N LEU A 102 -18.29 12.99 3.36
CA LEU A 102 -17.66 12.78 2.06
C LEU A 102 -17.41 11.28 1.78
N LEU A 103 -16.88 10.53 2.75
CA LEU A 103 -16.67 9.09 2.64
C LEU A 103 -17.97 8.32 2.38
N ASN A 104 -19.08 8.74 3.00
CA ASN A 104 -20.40 8.11 2.85
C ASN A 104 -21.21 8.65 1.66
N ASN A 105 -20.70 9.65 0.91
CA ASN A 105 -21.41 10.23 -0.21
C ASN A 105 -21.78 9.15 -1.24
N ILE A 106 -23.06 9.13 -1.63
CA ILE A 106 -23.60 8.08 -2.52
C ILE A 106 -22.95 8.07 -3.91
N ASN A 107 -22.41 9.20 -4.33
CA ASN A 107 -21.75 9.30 -5.64
C ASN A 107 -20.29 8.78 -5.62
N VAL A 108 -19.72 8.47 -4.45
CA VAL A 108 -18.38 7.87 -4.36
C VAL A 108 -18.49 6.37 -4.58
N ASP A 109 -17.88 5.85 -5.63
CA ASP A 109 -17.84 4.42 -5.94
C ASP A 109 -16.61 3.72 -5.32
N VAL A 110 -15.45 4.42 -5.32
CA VAL A 110 -14.17 3.86 -4.89
C VAL A 110 -13.45 4.87 -4.00
N ILE A 111 -12.97 4.40 -2.87
CA ILE A 111 -12.09 5.16 -1.97
C ILE A 111 -10.67 4.62 -2.13
N ILE A 112 -9.70 5.49 -2.39
CA ILE A 112 -8.29 5.11 -2.41
C ILE A 112 -7.63 5.62 -1.14
N SER A 113 -7.21 4.71 -0.26
CA SER A 113 -6.49 5.02 0.99
C SER A 113 -4.99 5.04 0.71
N ALA A 114 -4.42 6.24 0.53
CA ALA A 114 -3.03 6.47 0.17
C ALA A 114 -2.31 7.46 1.12
N ILE A 115 -2.84 7.66 2.32
CA ILE A 115 -2.16 8.38 3.39
C ILE A 115 -1.13 7.42 3.99
N SER A 116 0.15 7.76 3.95
CA SER A 116 1.23 6.91 4.45
C SER A 116 1.37 6.97 5.97
N GLY A 117 1.84 5.88 6.57
CA GLY A 117 2.11 5.78 7.99
C GLY A 117 0.86 5.63 8.86
N PHE A 118 1.07 5.72 10.16
CA PHE A 118 0.02 5.64 11.18
C PHE A 118 -1.10 6.67 10.98
N ALA A 119 -0.77 7.84 10.43
CA ALA A 119 -1.73 8.91 10.14
C ALA A 119 -2.90 8.47 9.23
N GLY A 120 -2.72 7.42 8.43
CA GLY A 120 -3.78 6.86 7.59
C GLY A 120 -4.78 5.95 8.32
N LEU A 121 -4.53 5.59 9.58
CA LEU A 121 -5.35 4.64 10.33
C LEU A 121 -6.80 5.08 10.46
N GLU A 122 -7.03 6.30 10.95
CA GLU A 122 -8.38 6.81 11.19
C GLU A 122 -9.22 6.85 9.91
N THR A 123 -8.64 7.38 8.83
CA THR A 123 -9.33 7.50 7.54
C THR A 123 -9.62 6.13 6.93
N THR A 124 -8.71 5.16 7.08
CA THR A 124 -8.90 3.78 6.62
C THR A 124 -10.00 3.09 7.42
N LEU A 125 -10.05 3.29 8.74
CA LEU A 125 -11.10 2.76 9.60
C LEU A 125 -12.48 3.37 9.27
N MET A 126 -12.53 4.69 9.03
CA MET A 126 -13.77 5.35 8.60
C MET A 126 -14.24 4.83 7.24
N ALA A 127 -13.31 4.66 6.30
CA ALA A 127 -13.61 4.09 4.99
C ALA A 127 -14.13 2.64 5.09
N ALA A 128 -13.57 1.81 6.00
CA ALA A 128 -14.00 0.43 6.22
C ALA A 128 -15.49 0.31 6.63
N LYS A 129 -16.08 1.38 7.16
CA LYS A 129 -17.49 1.44 7.58
C LYS A 129 -18.46 1.90 6.48
N THR A 130 -18.00 2.10 5.25
CA THR A 130 -18.83 2.71 4.18
C THR A 130 -19.57 1.74 3.29
N GLY A 131 -19.23 0.44 3.29
CA GLY A 131 -19.76 -0.54 2.35
C GLY A 131 -19.25 -0.39 0.90
N LYS A 132 -18.25 0.47 0.68
CA LYS A 132 -17.68 0.78 -0.66
C LYS A 132 -16.46 -0.08 -0.97
N THR A 133 -15.94 0.05 -2.18
CA THR A 133 -14.63 -0.52 -2.52
C THR A 133 -13.51 0.41 -2.05
N ILE A 134 -12.58 -0.12 -1.26
CA ILE A 134 -11.35 0.55 -0.83
C ILE A 134 -10.18 -0.03 -1.61
N LEU A 135 -9.41 0.83 -2.26
CA LEU A 135 -8.10 0.50 -2.76
C LEU A 135 -7.07 0.87 -1.69
N LEU A 136 -6.47 -0.13 -1.07
CA LEU A 136 -5.63 0.05 0.10
C LEU A 136 -4.16 0.20 -0.31
N GLY A 137 -3.61 1.39 -0.09
CA GLY A 137 -2.19 1.71 -0.24
C GLY A 137 -1.49 2.04 1.09
N ASN A 138 -2.26 2.10 2.19
CA ASN A 138 -1.73 2.30 3.54
C ASN A 138 -1.60 0.96 4.27
N LYS A 139 -0.45 0.31 4.11
CA LYS A 139 -0.16 -0.98 4.76
C LYS A 139 -0.06 -0.86 6.27
N GLU A 140 0.39 0.27 6.76
CA GLU A 140 0.56 0.52 8.19
C GLU A 140 -0.76 0.38 8.96
N SER A 141 -1.88 0.82 8.39
CA SER A 141 -3.21 0.62 9.02
C SER A 141 -3.55 -0.85 9.25
N ILE A 142 -3.16 -1.74 8.32
CA ILE A 142 -3.39 -3.18 8.48
C ILE A 142 -2.41 -3.81 9.46
N VAL A 143 -1.16 -3.36 9.45
CA VAL A 143 -0.14 -3.83 10.41
C VAL A 143 -0.56 -3.51 11.85
N VAL A 144 -1.07 -2.30 12.10
CA VAL A 144 -1.40 -1.83 13.46
C VAL A 144 -2.81 -2.22 13.91
N ALA A 145 -3.76 -2.35 12.99
CA ALA A 145 -5.18 -2.52 13.31
C ALA A 145 -5.91 -3.51 12.39
N GLY A 146 -5.21 -4.43 11.74
CA GLY A 146 -5.81 -5.41 10.82
C GLY A 146 -6.90 -6.26 11.49
N GLU A 147 -6.69 -6.64 12.75
CA GLU A 147 -7.65 -7.40 13.57
C GLU A 147 -8.96 -6.64 13.85
N ILE A 148 -8.94 -5.32 13.72
CA ILE A 148 -10.12 -4.45 13.90
C ILE A 148 -10.71 -4.05 12.55
N ILE A 149 -9.87 -3.60 11.61
CA ILE A 149 -10.33 -3.06 10.32
C ILE A 149 -11.01 -4.14 9.46
N LEU A 150 -10.42 -5.33 9.37
CA LEU A 150 -10.95 -6.38 8.49
C LEU A 150 -12.32 -6.94 8.93
N PRO A 151 -12.56 -7.23 10.22
CA PRO A 151 -13.90 -7.57 10.70
C PRO A 151 -14.93 -6.46 10.46
N ILE A 152 -14.56 -5.18 10.68
CA ILE A 152 -15.43 -4.03 10.40
C ILE A 152 -15.75 -3.97 8.89
N ALA A 153 -14.75 -4.08 8.03
CA ALA A 153 -14.97 -4.08 6.59
C ALA A 153 -15.94 -5.21 6.17
N LYS A 154 -15.78 -6.40 6.75
CA LYS A 154 -16.68 -7.53 6.52
C LYS A 154 -18.10 -7.25 7.00
N GLU A 155 -18.27 -6.68 8.19
CA GLU A 155 -19.57 -6.31 8.75
C GLU A 155 -20.32 -5.31 7.84
N PHE A 156 -19.61 -4.30 7.37
CA PHE A 156 -20.17 -3.26 6.49
C PHE A 156 -20.17 -3.65 5.00
N GLN A 157 -19.76 -4.87 4.65
CA GLN A 157 -19.65 -5.35 3.26
C GLN A 157 -18.71 -4.48 2.40
N THR A 158 -17.73 -3.86 3.01
CA THR A 158 -16.68 -3.09 2.35
C THR A 158 -15.69 -4.05 1.68
N THR A 159 -15.41 -3.83 0.41
CA THR A 159 -14.40 -4.61 -0.32
C THR A 159 -13.04 -3.92 -0.23
N ILE A 160 -12.03 -4.63 0.28
CA ILE A 160 -10.65 -4.12 0.32
C ILE A 160 -9.83 -4.79 -0.79
N ILE A 161 -9.19 -3.99 -1.64
CA ILE A 161 -8.31 -4.44 -2.72
C ILE A 161 -6.94 -3.79 -2.49
N PRO A 162 -5.85 -4.55 -2.30
CA PRO A 162 -4.53 -3.97 -2.12
C PRO A 162 -4.00 -3.34 -3.41
N ILE A 163 -3.33 -2.20 -3.28
CA ILE A 163 -2.59 -1.54 -4.36
C ILE A 163 -1.07 -1.52 -4.13
N ASP A 164 -0.59 -2.01 -2.99
CA ASP A 164 0.81 -2.39 -2.85
C ASP A 164 1.18 -3.40 -3.94
N SER A 165 2.35 -3.27 -4.57
CA SER A 165 2.68 -4.02 -5.79
C SER A 165 2.72 -5.53 -5.55
N GLU A 166 3.28 -5.96 -4.43
CA GLU A 166 3.42 -7.36 -4.06
C GLU A 166 2.06 -7.98 -3.69
N HIS A 167 1.26 -7.25 -2.90
CA HIS A 167 -0.07 -7.74 -2.50
C HIS A 167 -1.06 -7.76 -3.66
N ASN A 168 -1.00 -6.76 -4.54
CA ASN A 168 -1.80 -6.76 -5.75
C ASN A 168 -1.39 -7.90 -6.69
N ALA A 169 -0.09 -8.24 -6.74
CA ALA A 169 0.40 -9.39 -7.48
C ALA A 169 -0.15 -10.71 -6.92
N ILE A 170 -0.11 -10.90 -5.59
CA ILE A 170 -0.73 -12.06 -4.92
C ILE A 170 -2.22 -12.12 -5.26
N PHE A 171 -2.94 -11.01 -5.10
CA PHE A 171 -4.37 -10.92 -5.41
C PHE A 171 -4.69 -11.33 -6.85
N GLN A 172 -3.86 -10.91 -7.83
CA GLN A 172 -4.00 -11.31 -9.23
C GLN A 172 -3.74 -12.81 -9.43
N CYS A 173 -2.70 -13.35 -8.81
CA CYS A 173 -2.35 -14.76 -8.94
C CYS A 173 -3.42 -15.67 -8.32
N LEU A 174 -4.06 -15.26 -7.23
CA LEU A 174 -5.10 -16.02 -6.54
C LEU A 174 -6.45 -16.04 -7.26
N GLN A 175 -6.68 -15.18 -8.26
CA GLN A 175 -7.97 -15.15 -9.00
C GLN A 175 -8.29 -16.47 -9.73
N GLY A 176 -7.28 -17.29 -9.99
CA GLY A 176 -7.45 -18.62 -10.61
C GLY A 176 -7.66 -19.76 -9.61
N SER A 177 -7.43 -19.54 -8.32
CA SER A 177 -7.63 -20.52 -7.27
C SER A 177 -9.10 -20.61 -6.85
N LYS A 178 -9.55 -21.83 -6.53
CA LYS A 178 -10.92 -22.06 -6.04
C LYS A 178 -10.97 -22.24 -4.53
N SER A 179 -9.85 -22.51 -3.89
CA SER A 179 -9.73 -22.76 -2.44
C SER A 179 -8.35 -22.32 -1.94
N GLU A 180 -8.29 -21.91 -0.69
CA GLU A 180 -7.03 -21.69 0.04
C GLU A 180 -6.22 -23.01 0.16
N ASP A 181 -6.90 -24.15 0.20
CA ASP A 181 -6.27 -25.47 0.23
C ASP A 181 -5.44 -25.78 -1.01
N ASP A 182 -5.66 -25.06 -2.12
CA ASP A 182 -4.86 -25.19 -3.35
C ASP A 182 -3.48 -24.54 -3.24
N ILE A 183 -3.26 -23.68 -2.22
CA ILE A 183 -2.04 -22.89 -2.07
C ILE A 183 -1.01 -23.70 -1.28
N SER A 184 0.18 -23.86 -1.86
CA SER A 184 1.33 -24.45 -1.17
C SER A 184 2.21 -23.36 -0.53
N LYS A 185 2.49 -22.28 -1.27
CA LYS A 185 3.37 -21.20 -0.81
C LYS A 185 3.12 -19.90 -1.57
N ILE A 186 3.32 -18.77 -0.90
CA ILE A 186 3.33 -17.44 -1.49
C ILE A 186 4.73 -16.83 -1.28
N ILE A 187 5.35 -16.38 -2.36
CA ILE A 187 6.66 -15.74 -2.33
C ILE A 187 6.43 -14.24 -2.55
N ILE A 188 6.81 -13.45 -1.54
CA ILE A 188 6.85 -12.00 -1.60
C ILE A 188 8.26 -11.59 -1.98
N THR A 189 8.42 -10.92 -3.11
CA THR A 189 9.74 -10.49 -3.58
C THR A 189 10.15 -9.14 -2.98
N ALA A 190 11.42 -8.94 -2.79
CA ALA A 190 12.02 -7.69 -2.33
C ALA A 190 13.07 -7.22 -3.33
N SER A 191 13.17 -5.92 -3.60
CA SER A 191 14.28 -5.37 -4.39
C SER A 191 15.65 -5.53 -3.71
N GLY A 192 15.64 -5.64 -2.39
CA GLY A 192 16.84 -5.59 -1.55
C GLY A 192 17.27 -4.17 -1.17
N GLY A 193 16.68 -3.15 -1.79
CA GLY A 193 17.00 -1.75 -1.53
C GLY A 193 18.40 -1.34 -2.01
N PRO A 194 18.83 -0.10 -1.70
CA PRO A 194 20.13 0.43 -2.16
C PRO A 194 21.35 -0.21 -1.47
N PHE A 195 21.14 -1.03 -0.44
CA PHE A 195 22.23 -1.60 0.37
C PHE A 195 22.21 -3.13 0.40
N LEU A 196 21.67 -3.76 -0.63
CA LEU A 196 21.59 -5.22 -0.71
C LEU A 196 22.95 -5.91 -0.53
N ASP A 197 24.00 -5.37 -1.18
CA ASP A 197 25.36 -5.92 -1.16
C ASP A 197 26.19 -5.47 0.04
N LYS A 198 25.59 -4.74 1.00
CA LYS A 198 26.29 -4.24 2.20
C LYS A 198 25.80 -4.96 3.45
N ARG A 199 26.75 -5.32 4.31
CA ARG A 199 26.45 -5.82 5.64
C ARG A 199 26.00 -4.69 6.57
N LEU A 200 25.23 -5.01 7.63
CA LEU A 200 24.75 -4.02 8.60
C LEU A 200 25.89 -3.20 9.25
N ASP A 201 27.03 -3.83 9.54
CA ASP A 201 28.18 -3.16 10.14
C ASP A 201 28.82 -2.08 9.22
N GLN A 202 28.53 -2.12 7.94
CA GLN A 202 29.01 -1.15 6.94
C GLN A 202 28.04 0.04 6.74
N LEU A 203 26.86 0.02 7.39
CA LEU A 203 25.80 1.01 7.17
C LEU A 203 25.83 2.20 8.14
N THR A 204 26.73 2.21 9.13
CA THR A 204 26.79 3.26 10.18
C THR A 204 26.98 4.68 9.62
N HIS A 205 27.66 4.82 8.47
CA HIS A 205 27.97 6.12 7.87
C HIS A 205 27.20 6.39 6.58
N VAL A 206 26.11 5.67 6.34
CA VAL A 206 25.23 5.91 5.20
C VAL A 206 24.48 7.22 5.38
N SER A 207 24.50 8.08 4.33
CA SER A 207 23.73 9.33 4.34
C SER A 207 22.27 9.10 3.95
N LYS A 208 21.40 10.03 4.31
CA LYS A 208 19.99 9.99 3.90
C LYS A 208 19.81 10.01 2.38
N GLU A 209 20.66 10.77 1.65
CA GLU A 209 20.60 10.83 0.18
C GLU A 209 20.94 9.47 -0.44
N GLN A 210 21.86 8.72 0.17
CA GLN A 210 22.18 7.36 -0.27
C GLN A 210 21.01 6.39 0.03
N ALA A 211 20.40 6.51 1.20
CA ALA A 211 19.30 5.65 1.62
C ALA A 211 17.99 5.94 0.83
N LEU A 212 17.78 7.20 0.43
CA LEU A 212 16.63 7.59 -0.37
C LEU A 212 16.75 7.21 -1.86
N LYS A 213 17.97 6.88 -2.33
CA LYS A 213 18.19 6.53 -3.74
C LYS A 213 17.90 5.05 -3.99
N HIS A 214 16.61 4.73 -4.15
CA HIS A 214 16.21 3.37 -4.50
C HIS A 214 16.62 3.01 -5.93
N PRO A 215 17.12 1.77 -6.22
CA PRO A 215 17.63 1.41 -7.56
C PRO A 215 16.55 1.38 -8.65
N ASN A 216 15.30 1.01 -8.32
CA ASN A 216 14.26 0.72 -9.31
C ASN A 216 13.00 1.59 -9.16
N TRP A 217 12.74 2.15 -7.97
CA TRP A 217 11.50 2.83 -7.64
C TRP A 217 11.75 4.31 -7.29
N ASP A 218 10.85 5.18 -7.74
CA ASP A 218 10.74 6.55 -7.24
C ASP A 218 9.61 6.61 -6.21
N MET A 219 9.97 6.78 -4.95
CA MET A 219 9.04 6.62 -3.81
C MET A 219 9.19 7.75 -2.81
N GLY A 220 8.18 7.87 -1.91
CA GLY A 220 8.24 8.77 -0.78
C GLY A 220 9.39 8.44 0.19
N ALA A 221 9.81 9.42 0.99
CA ALA A 221 10.98 9.29 1.86
C ALA A 221 10.86 8.13 2.86
N LYS A 222 9.72 8.00 3.56
CA LYS A 222 9.52 6.94 4.57
C LYS A 222 9.68 5.56 3.97
N ILE A 223 8.97 5.23 2.90
CA ILE A 223 9.01 3.91 2.27
C ILE A 223 10.36 3.62 1.61
N SER A 224 11.11 4.66 1.15
CA SER A 224 12.48 4.48 0.64
C SER A 224 13.44 4.02 1.75
N ILE A 225 13.31 4.58 2.97
CA ILE A 225 14.09 4.12 4.12
C ILE A 225 13.64 2.72 4.56
N ASP A 226 12.34 2.45 4.58
CA ASP A 226 11.82 1.10 4.89
C ASP A 226 12.32 0.04 3.90
N SER A 227 12.45 0.40 2.63
CA SER A 227 13.06 -0.48 1.62
C SER A 227 14.56 -0.66 1.86
N ALA A 228 15.28 0.43 2.18
CA ALA A 228 16.71 0.40 2.45
C ALA A 228 17.06 -0.45 3.69
N THR A 229 16.18 -0.45 4.69
CA THR A 229 16.30 -1.27 5.91
C THR A 229 15.75 -2.68 5.77
N LEU A 230 14.95 -2.95 4.73
CA LEU A 230 14.11 -4.14 4.53
C LEU A 230 12.93 -4.25 5.53
N VAL A 231 12.67 -3.24 6.34
CA VAL A 231 11.47 -3.17 7.19
C VAL A 231 10.19 -3.18 6.35
N ASN A 232 10.21 -2.54 5.16
CA ASN A 232 9.08 -2.58 4.24
C ASN A 232 8.59 -4.02 3.99
N LYS A 233 9.52 -4.95 3.81
CA LYS A 233 9.17 -6.35 3.53
C LYS A 233 8.61 -7.07 4.76
N CYS A 234 9.00 -6.64 5.96
CA CYS A 234 8.40 -7.11 7.21
C CYS A 234 6.97 -6.59 7.39
N LEU A 235 6.72 -5.31 7.10
CA LEU A 235 5.37 -4.74 7.09
C LEU A 235 4.47 -5.46 6.08
N GLU A 236 4.99 -5.75 4.91
CA GLU A 236 4.27 -6.48 3.86
C GLU A 236 3.95 -7.93 4.24
N LEU A 237 4.86 -8.63 4.94
CA LEU A 237 4.58 -9.96 5.45
C LEU A 237 3.39 -9.95 6.44
N ILE A 238 3.37 -8.98 7.34
CA ILE A 238 2.29 -8.82 8.32
C ILE A 238 0.97 -8.46 7.61
N GLU A 239 1.01 -7.50 6.69
CA GLU A 239 -0.15 -7.11 5.90
C GLU A 239 -0.71 -8.27 5.09
N ALA A 240 0.15 -9.06 4.42
CA ALA A 240 -0.26 -10.23 3.63
C ALA A 240 -1.00 -11.26 4.49
N LYS A 241 -0.49 -11.57 5.68
CA LYS A 241 -1.13 -12.49 6.62
C LYS A 241 -2.58 -12.07 6.93
N TYR A 242 -2.80 -10.78 7.15
CA TYR A 242 -4.13 -10.26 7.44
C TYR A 242 -5.02 -10.21 6.19
N LEU A 243 -4.55 -9.63 5.09
CA LEU A 243 -5.36 -9.43 3.88
C LEU A 243 -5.79 -10.74 3.23
N PHE A 244 -4.92 -11.75 3.22
CA PHE A 244 -5.21 -13.04 2.60
C PHE A 244 -5.71 -14.07 3.61
N ASN A 245 -5.77 -13.72 4.91
CA ASN A 245 -6.21 -14.61 6.00
C ASN A 245 -5.50 -15.96 6.00
N LEU A 246 -4.20 -15.96 5.71
CA LEU A 246 -3.35 -17.16 5.65
C LEU A 246 -2.38 -17.17 6.83
N ASP A 247 -1.97 -18.36 7.27
CA ASP A 247 -0.92 -18.53 8.26
C ASP A 247 0.43 -17.98 7.71
N GLU A 248 1.26 -17.40 8.59
CA GLU A 248 2.53 -16.80 8.21
C GLU A 248 3.51 -17.80 7.54
N ASN A 249 3.34 -19.09 7.80
CA ASN A 249 4.14 -20.17 7.20
C ASN A 249 3.91 -20.34 5.69
N PHE A 250 2.80 -19.83 5.16
CA PHE A 250 2.57 -19.79 3.72
C PHE A 250 3.50 -18.78 3.02
N PHE A 251 4.02 -17.78 3.73
CA PHE A 251 4.78 -16.69 3.11
C PHE A 251 6.29 -16.91 3.22
N GLN A 252 6.97 -16.76 2.09
CA GLN A 252 8.43 -16.74 1.98
C GLN A 252 8.87 -15.39 1.43
N LEU A 253 9.90 -14.81 2.03
CA LEU A 253 10.55 -13.61 1.52
C LEU A 253 11.75 -14.00 0.66
N VAL A 254 11.86 -13.41 -0.52
CA VAL A 254 12.96 -13.67 -1.48
C VAL A 254 13.40 -12.34 -2.06
N VAL A 255 14.69 -12.15 -2.23
CA VAL A 255 15.21 -10.95 -2.92
C VAL A 255 15.25 -11.19 -4.42
N HIS A 256 14.67 -10.22 -5.15
CA HIS A 256 14.63 -10.14 -6.61
C HIS A 256 15.05 -8.72 -7.04
N PRO A 257 16.36 -8.48 -7.25
CA PRO A 257 16.90 -7.14 -7.45
C PRO A 257 16.29 -6.35 -8.61
N GLN A 258 15.83 -7.05 -9.66
CA GLN A 258 15.27 -6.42 -10.85
C GLN A 258 13.85 -5.85 -10.60
N SER A 259 13.16 -6.28 -9.53
CA SER A 259 11.79 -5.85 -9.20
C SER A 259 10.77 -6.01 -10.34
N ILE A 260 10.95 -6.99 -11.21
CA ILE A 260 10.04 -7.31 -12.34
C ILE A 260 8.96 -8.29 -11.92
N VAL A 261 9.32 -9.32 -11.14
CA VAL A 261 8.37 -10.25 -10.51
C VAL A 261 8.00 -9.68 -9.16
N HIS A 262 6.72 -9.34 -8.97
CA HIS A 262 6.26 -8.70 -7.73
C HIS A 262 5.86 -9.71 -6.66
N SER A 263 5.22 -10.83 -7.05
CA SER A 263 4.99 -11.98 -6.16
C SER A 263 4.74 -13.24 -6.97
N ILE A 264 4.89 -14.41 -6.31
CA ILE A 264 4.68 -15.74 -6.91
C ILE A 264 3.78 -16.54 -5.98
N VAL A 265 2.75 -17.18 -6.51
CA VAL A 265 1.92 -18.16 -5.79
C VAL A 265 2.23 -19.55 -6.34
N THR A 266 2.67 -20.44 -5.48
CA THR A 266 2.93 -21.86 -5.78
C THR A 266 1.76 -22.69 -5.24
N TYR A 267 1.23 -23.55 -6.07
CA TYR A 267 0.10 -24.42 -5.77
C TYR A 267 0.54 -25.83 -5.36
N ILE A 268 -0.38 -26.59 -4.77
CA ILE A 268 -0.11 -27.96 -4.26
C ILE A 268 0.29 -28.95 -5.36
N ASP A 269 -0.05 -28.67 -6.61
CA ASP A 269 0.38 -29.47 -7.79
C ASP A 269 1.80 -29.15 -8.26
N GLY A 270 2.50 -28.22 -7.59
CA GLY A 270 3.85 -27.78 -7.92
C GLY A 270 3.91 -26.69 -8.97
N SER A 271 2.78 -26.27 -9.56
CA SER A 271 2.76 -25.15 -10.49
C SER A 271 2.91 -23.81 -9.76
N SER A 272 3.48 -22.81 -10.42
CA SER A 272 3.62 -21.46 -9.87
C SER A 272 3.10 -20.42 -10.85
N ILE A 273 2.36 -19.44 -10.34
CA ILE A 273 1.89 -18.28 -11.09
C ILE A 273 2.53 -17.04 -10.51
N CYS A 274 3.07 -16.18 -11.35
CA CYS A 274 3.61 -14.89 -10.92
C CYS A 274 2.99 -13.74 -11.71
N GLN A 275 2.91 -12.58 -11.08
CA GLN A 275 2.61 -11.33 -11.76
C GLN A 275 3.91 -10.58 -12.02
N MET A 276 4.05 -10.11 -13.24
CA MET A 276 5.24 -9.40 -13.71
C MET A 276 4.84 -8.07 -14.36
N SER A 277 5.58 -7.02 -14.03
CA SER A 277 5.55 -5.72 -14.70
C SER A 277 6.84 -4.95 -14.46
N ASN A 278 7.11 -3.91 -15.25
CA ASN A 278 8.10 -2.93 -14.84
C ASN A 278 7.68 -2.30 -13.50
N PRO A 279 8.63 -1.82 -12.68
CA PRO A 279 8.33 -1.19 -11.40
C PRO A 279 7.62 0.15 -11.62
N ASP A 280 6.28 0.11 -11.59
CA ASP A 280 5.40 1.24 -11.84
C ASP A 280 4.09 1.04 -11.06
N MET A 281 3.84 1.92 -10.08
CA MET A 281 2.64 1.85 -9.24
C MET A 281 1.33 2.04 -10.03
N ARG A 282 1.37 2.61 -11.22
CA ARG A 282 0.17 2.72 -12.07
C ARG A 282 -0.39 1.34 -12.45
N VAL A 283 0.46 0.31 -12.54
CA VAL A 283 0.03 -1.05 -12.90
C VAL A 283 -0.90 -1.66 -11.84
N PRO A 284 -0.51 -1.81 -10.56
CA PRO A 284 -1.40 -2.34 -9.53
C PRO A 284 -2.63 -1.44 -9.29
N ILE A 285 -2.48 -0.11 -9.36
CA ILE A 285 -3.59 0.83 -9.23
C ILE A 285 -4.61 0.66 -10.36
N SER A 286 -4.16 0.60 -11.61
CA SER A 286 -5.07 0.41 -12.75
C SER A 286 -5.76 -0.95 -12.70
N HIS A 287 -5.06 -2.00 -12.28
CA HIS A 287 -5.64 -3.31 -12.07
C HIS A 287 -6.77 -3.24 -11.03
N ALA A 288 -6.51 -2.65 -9.86
CA ALA A 288 -7.49 -2.53 -8.79
C ALA A 288 -8.71 -1.68 -9.20
N LEU A 289 -8.52 -0.63 -10.00
CA LEU A 289 -9.59 0.20 -10.55
C LEU A 289 -10.38 -0.49 -11.68
N SER A 290 -9.75 -1.42 -12.40
CA SER A 290 -10.29 -1.97 -13.65
C SER A 290 -11.54 -2.84 -13.48
N GLY A 291 -11.69 -3.51 -12.35
CA GLY A 291 -12.72 -4.52 -12.15
C GLY A 291 -12.53 -5.71 -13.11
N GLN A 292 -13.46 -5.91 -14.07
CA GLN A 292 -13.43 -7.06 -14.98
C GLN A 292 -12.54 -6.89 -16.22
N LYS A 293 -12.22 -5.65 -16.61
CA LYS A 293 -11.45 -5.35 -17.84
C LYS A 293 -10.24 -4.50 -17.49
N ARG A 294 -9.05 -4.89 -17.98
CA ARG A 294 -7.83 -4.11 -17.82
C ARG A 294 -7.99 -2.70 -18.42
N LEU A 295 -7.54 -1.70 -17.68
CA LEU A 295 -7.46 -0.31 -18.17
C LEU A 295 -6.18 -0.16 -18.99
N PRO A 296 -6.22 0.51 -20.14
CA PRO A 296 -5.02 0.81 -20.91
C PRO A 296 -4.17 1.86 -20.17
N LEU A 297 -2.86 1.67 -20.24
CA LEU A 297 -1.87 2.61 -19.72
C LEU A 297 -0.77 2.81 -20.77
N ASP A 298 -0.22 4.01 -20.82
CA ASP A 298 1.02 4.28 -21.55
C ASP A 298 2.20 3.88 -20.66
N PHE A 299 2.73 2.69 -20.89
CA PHE A 299 3.90 2.14 -20.20
C PHE A 299 4.73 1.27 -21.14
N SER A 300 6.00 1.11 -20.79
CA SER A 300 6.89 0.22 -21.54
C SER A 300 6.57 -1.27 -21.26
N ILE A 301 6.42 -2.05 -22.31
CA ILE A 301 6.25 -3.51 -22.20
C ILE A 301 7.60 -4.13 -21.85
N ILE A 302 7.59 -5.20 -21.04
CA ILE A 302 8.80 -5.97 -20.72
C ILE A 302 9.35 -6.60 -22.01
N ASP A 303 10.61 -6.32 -22.30
CA ASP A 303 11.33 -7.04 -23.35
C ASP A 303 11.88 -8.36 -22.81
N PHE A 304 11.15 -9.44 -23.03
CA PHE A 304 11.53 -10.76 -22.57
C PHE A 304 12.78 -11.32 -23.27
N SER A 305 13.19 -10.76 -24.41
CA SER A 305 14.36 -11.24 -25.16
C SER A 305 15.68 -10.85 -24.50
N SER A 306 15.68 -9.73 -23.75
CA SER A 306 16.84 -9.20 -23.03
C SER A 306 16.75 -9.37 -21.50
N LEU A 307 15.64 -9.93 -21.01
CA LEU A 307 15.36 -10.01 -19.58
C LEU A 307 16.18 -11.12 -18.90
N THR A 308 16.85 -10.78 -17.81
CA THR A 308 17.43 -11.73 -16.86
C THR A 308 16.78 -11.54 -15.50
N LEU A 309 16.24 -12.61 -14.94
CA LEU A 309 15.65 -12.64 -13.61
C LEU A 309 16.55 -13.43 -12.67
N SER A 310 16.84 -12.86 -11.51
CA SER A 310 17.58 -13.53 -10.45
C SER A 310 16.83 -13.48 -9.14
N PHE A 311 16.95 -14.53 -8.36
CA PHE A 311 16.35 -14.64 -7.03
C PHE A 311 17.43 -15.12 -6.07
N GLN A 312 17.44 -14.56 -4.87
CA GLN A 312 18.37 -14.92 -3.83
C GLN A 312 17.72 -14.88 -2.47
N ASP A 313 18.33 -15.53 -1.49
CA ASP A 313 17.84 -15.54 -0.12
C ASP A 313 17.85 -14.14 0.48
N PHE A 314 16.98 -13.96 1.46
CA PHE A 314 16.93 -12.73 2.24
C PHE A 314 18.24 -12.58 3.04
N PRO A 315 18.84 -11.37 3.15
CA PRO A 315 20.14 -11.18 3.82
C PRO A 315 20.14 -11.69 5.26
N GLU A 316 21.11 -12.53 5.59
CA GLU A 316 21.18 -13.23 6.88
C GLU A 316 21.22 -12.26 8.06
N ASP A 317 21.97 -11.15 7.92
CA ASP A 317 22.12 -10.15 8.98
C ASP A 317 20.87 -9.28 9.21
N ARG A 318 19.84 -9.37 8.34
CA ARG A 318 18.49 -8.76 8.50
C ARG A 318 17.44 -9.76 8.96
N MET A 319 17.78 -11.02 9.12
CA MET A 319 16.80 -12.07 9.50
C MET A 319 16.14 -11.84 10.86
N ASN A 320 16.74 -11.04 11.75
CA ASN A 320 16.09 -10.68 13.02
C ASN A 320 14.81 -9.84 12.80
N LEU A 321 14.78 -8.96 11.80
CA LEU A 321 13.55 -8.24 11.43
C LEU A 321 12.46 -9.22 10.98
N VAL A 322 12.82 -10.21 10.17
CA VAL A 322 11.87 -11.23 9.68
C VAL A 322 11.33 -12.08 10.84
N LYS A 323 12.17 -12.40 11.83
CA LYS A 323 11.72 -13.12 13.04
C LYS A 323 10.68 -12.31 13.81
N ILE A 324 10.92 -11.01 14.01
CA ILE A 324 9.96 -10.11 14.65
C ILE A 324 8.66 -10.05 13.84
N ALA A 325 8.72 -9.89 12.53
CA ALA A 325 7.52 -9.84 11.69
C ALA A 325 6.71 -11.15 11.79
N ARG A 326 7.37 -12.32 11.84
CA ARG A 326 6.70 -13.60 12.06
C ARG A 326 6.12 -13.73 13.47
N GLU A 327 6.84 -13.24 14.47
CA GLU A 327 6.33 -13.17 15.84
C GLU A 327 5.06 -12.31 15.92
N ILE A 328 5.05 -11.13 15.27
CA ILE A 328 3.86 -10.27 15.16
C ILE A 328 2.71 -11.03 14.51
N CYS A 329 2.96 -11.74 13.42
CA CYS A 329 1.94 -12.55 12.76
C CYS A 329 1.33 -13.62 13.69
N ASN A 330 2.12 -14.19 14.60
CA ASN A 330 1.68 -15.26 15.52
C ASN A 330 1.05 -14.72 16.80
N VAL A 331 1.57 -13.63 17.36
CA VAL A 331 1.10 -13.03 18.62
C VAL A 331 -0.14 -12.19 18.39
N GLY A 332 -0.16 -11.38 17.31
CA GLY A 332 -1.23 -10.41 17.02
C GLY A 332 -1.28 -9.28 18.04
N GLY A 333 -2.47 -8.73 18.27
CA GLY A 333 -2.70 -7.68 19.26
C GLY A 333 -1.86 -6.42 18.98
N SER A 334 -1.28 -5.83 20.04
CA SER A 334 -0.52 -4.57 19.95
C SER A 334 0.87 -4.69 19.32
N SER A 335 1.35 -5.89 19.03
CA SER A 335 2.72 -6.11 18.54
C SER A 335 3.01 -5.39 17.21
N GLY A 336 2.02 -5.36 16.30
CA GLY A 336 2.12 -4.62 15.04
C GLY A 336 2.21 -3.11 15.25
N THR A 337 1.45 -2.56 16.23
CA THR A 337 1.49 -1.14 16.59
C THR A 337 2.86 -0.74 17.11
N VAL A 338 3.40 -1.51 18.07
CA VAL A 338 4.74 -1.26 18.63
C VAL A 338 5.82 -1.26 17.55
N PHE A 339 5.78 -2.26 16.67
CA PHE A 339 6.75 -2.36 15.58
C PHE A 339 6.67 -1.19 14.62
N ASN A 340 5.45 -0.80 14.21
CA ASN A 340 5.25 0.32 13.29
C ASN A 340 5.67 1.65 13.92
N ALA A 341 5.26 1.93 15.17
CA ALA A 341 5.60 3.15 15.89
C ALA A 341 7.12 3.29 16.05
N ALA A 342 7.81 2.22 16.50
CA ALA A 342 9.26 2.20 16.60
C ALA A 342 9.94 2.51 15.27
N ASN A 343 9.46 1.93 14.17
CA ASN A 343 9.98 2.18 12.83
C ASN A 343 9.74 3.62 12.38
N GLU A 344 8.53 4.15 12.53
CA GLU A 344 8.21 5.52 12.10
C GLU A 344 9.05 6.56 12.84
N VAL A 345 9.19 6.41 14.16
CA VAL A 345 10.04 7.28 14.98
C VAL A 345 11.51 7.18 14.57
N ALA A 346 12.02 5.96 14.37
CA ALA A 346 13.40 5.75 13.94
C ALA A 346 13.69 6.36 12.57
N VAL A 347 12.80 6.14 11.59
CA VAL A 347 12.90 6.71 10.24
C VAL A 347 12.86 8.24 10.27
N LYS A 348 11.93 8.84 11.04
CA LYS A 348 11.83 10.29 11.21
C LYS A 348 13.12 10.89 11.79
N ASN A 349 13.67 10.25 12.82
CA ASN A 349 14.93 10.71 13.45
C ASN A 349 16.13 10.54 12.52
N PHE A 350 16.19 9.49 11.71
CA PHE A 350 17.22 9.34 10.68
C PHE A 350 17.11 10.43 9.60
N LEU A 351 15.91 10.69 9.07
CA LEU A 351 15.68 11.72 8.05
C LEU A 351 16.00 13.13 8.54
N SER A 352 15.89 13.38 9.84
CA SER A 352 16.27 14.65 10.49
C SER A 352 17.69 14.67 11.06
N ASP A 353 18.55 13.72 10.67
CA ASP A 353 19.97 13.60 11.06
C ASP A 353 20.21 13.47 12.59
N GLN A 354 19.22 12.98 13.35
CA GLN A 354 19.32 12.79 14.80
C GLN A 354 19.91 11.43 15.18
N ILE A 355 19.73 10.42 14.33
CA ILE A 355 20.34 9.10 14.51
C ILE A 355 21.01 8.65 13.22
N LYS A 356 21.96 7.70 13.35
CA LYS A 356 22.59 7.05 12.19
C LYS A 356 21.70 5.94 11.64
N PHE A 357 21.95 5.53 10.38
CA PHE A 357 21.14 4.53 9.68
C PHE A 357 21.06 3.18 10.43
N ASP A 358 22.19 2.68 10.91
CA ASP A 358 22.27 1.43 11.68
C ASP A 358 21.46 1.48 12.98
N LYS A 359 21.22 2.66 13.55
CA LYS A 359 20.44 2.85 14.77
C LYS A 359 18.93 2.67 14.57
N ILE A 360 18.45 2.69 13.33
CA ILE A 360 17.05 2.35 13.04
C ILE A 360 16.73 0.95 13.56
N TYR A 361 17.61 -0.03 13.31
CA TYR A 361 17.44 -1.40 13.79
C TYR A 361 17.47 -1.48 15.32
N ASP A 362 18.41 -0.76 15.96
CA ASP A 362 18.54 -0.74 17.42
C ASP A 362 17.26 -0.19 18.08
N VAL A 363 16.66 0.87 17.52
CA VAL A 363 15.40 1.44 18.02
C VAL A 363 14.28 0.41 17.91
N ILE A 364 14.10 -0.19 16.73
CA ILE A 364 13.05 -1.20 16.51
C ILE A 364 13.20 -2.36 17.51
N TYR A 365 14.40 -2.94 17.61
CA TYR A 365 14.61 -4.12 18.47
C TYR A 365 14.38 -3.80 19.94
N ARG A 366 14.94 -2.70 20.44
CA ARG A 366 14.82 -2.32 21.86
C ARG A 366 13.40 -1.94 22.23
N THR A 367 12.68 -1.22 21.37
CA THR A 367 11.29 -0.87 21.62
C THR A 367 10.41 -2.12 21.63
N PHE A 368 10.60 -3.02 20.66
CA PHE A 368 9.84 -4.26 20.58
C PHE A 368 10.07 -5.15 21.80
N ASP A 369 11.30 -5.22 22.31
CA ASP A 369 11.63 -6.00 23.52
C ASP A 369 11.14 -5.35 24.83
N ALA A 370 11.01 -4.02 24.85
CA ALA A 370 10.69 -3.25 26.08
C ALA A 370 9.21 -3.07 26.33
N ILE A 371 8.40 -2.92 25.27
CA ILE A 371 6.95 -2.65 25.40
C ILE A 371 6.18 -3.95 25.57
N PRO A 372 5.41 -4.11 26.66
CA PRO A 372 4.58 -5.30 26.86
C PRO A 372 3.49 -5.40 25.78
N MET A 373 3.35 -6.60 25.20
CA MET A 373 2.32 -6.86 24.18
C MET A 373 0.98 -7.19 24.83
N SER A 374 -0.09 -6.48 24.40
CA SER A 374 -1.47 -6.79 24.78
C SER A 374 -2.19 -7.54 23.66
N LYS A 375 -3.02 -8.51 24.04
CA LYS A 375 -3.91 -9.20 23.09
C LYS A 375 -5.26 -8.49 22.95
N ASP A 376 -5.68 -7.78 24.00
CA ASP A 376 -6.91 -7.01 23.98
C ASP A 376 -6.59 -5.67 23.29
N LEU A 377 -7.12 -5.49 22.08
CA LEU A 377 -6.84 -4.36 21.22
C LEU A 377 -8.15 -3.66 20.84
N ASP A 378 -8.25 -2.40 21.17
CA ASP A 378 -9.24 -1.47 20.65
C ASP A 378 -8.54 -0.26 20.02
N ILE A 379 -9.32 0.60 19.39
CA ILE A 379 -8.75 1.77 18.69
C ILE A 379 -8.09 2.75 19.66
N GLU A 380 -8.61 2.90 20.86
CA GLU A 380 -8.05 3.83 21.87
C GLU A 380 -6.69 3.34 22.35
N SER A 381 -6.59 2.05 22.66
CA SER A 381 -5.32 1.43 23.07
C SER A 381 -4.25 1.46 21.97
N ILE A 382 -4.64 1.37 20.68
CA ILE A 382 -3.70 1.54 19.57
C ILE A 382 -3.08 2.93 19.58
N TYR A 383 -3.87 3.98 19.78
CA TYR A 383 -3.35 5.36 19.86
C TYR A 383 -2.47 5.58 21.09
N GLU A 384 -2.83 4.97 22.23
CA GLU A 384 -2.01 5.05 23.45
C GLU A 384 -0.64 4.40 23.24
N ILE A 385 -0.61 3.19 22.68
CA ILE A 385 0.61 2.42 22.42
C ILE A 385 1.49 3.10 21.35
N ASP A 386 0.91 3.68 20.32
CA ASP A 386 1.67 4.43 19.30
C ASP A 386 2.33 5.68 19.90
N ASN A 387 1.71 6.31 20.88
CA ASN A 387 2.25 7.47 21.60
C ASN A 387 3.29 7.11 22.66
N GLU A 388 3.29 5.90 23.25
CA GLU A 388 4.23 5.44 24.26
C GLU A 388 5.63 5.22 23.64
#